data_70dbe732a0aa548fd58616a7250b040f
#
_entry.id   70dbe732a0aa548fd58616a7250b040f
#
_cell.length_a   1.000
_cell.length_b   1.000
_cell.length_c   1.000
_cell.angle_alpha   90.00
_cell.angle_beta   90.00
_cell.angle_gamma   90.00
#
_symmetry.space_group_name_H-M   'P 1'
#
loop_
_entity.id
_entity.type
_entity.pdbx_description
1 polymer ?
#
loop_
_entity_poly.entity_id
_entity_poly.type
_entity_poly.pdbx_seq_one_letter_code
_entity_poly.pdbx_strand_id
1 'polypeptide(L)'
;MAGIYIHIPFCKRRCIYCDFFSTIQSEKKPTYIHALCQELEMRKNYLEGEEIETIYLGGGTPSQLTEKELNKIFTSLYNIYKVKEDAEITLEANPDDLTPEYVSMLRRLPINRISMGIQTFQEETLKLLHRRHTARQAIEAFQRCREAGFRNISIDLMYGLPGETLKIWKEDLQQAIALHPEHISAYHLIYEEGTALWKLREEHQVEEADEDLSVTLFKNLIDELKQAGYQHYEISNFCLPGLHSRHNSSYWTGKKYLGCGPSAHSFNGSSRQWNIASLDNYLKGIASGKPNYEIEELDLYTRYNDFVITSIRTCWGMSLSRLRSEYGEELYSYCLRMAKSHLEQGVLEIEEDTLRLTQEGIFISDGIMSDLLFV
;
A
#
# COMPACT_ATOMS: atom_id res chain seq x y z
N MET A 1 18.18 6.88 -4.50
CA MET A 1 17.21 6.05 -5.27
C MET A 1 15.83 6.28 -4.70
N ALA A 2 14.86 6.62 -5.54
CA ALA A 2 13.56 7.13 -5.10
C ALA A 2 12.38 6.46 -5.79
N GLY A 3 11.17 6.66 -5.26
CA GLY A 3 9.90 6.21 -5.84
C GLY A 3 9.04 7.36 -6.33
N ILE A 4 8.12 7.07 -7.26
CA ILE A 4 7.05 7.99 -7.65
C ILE A 4 5.71 7.28 -7.45
N TYR A 5 4.82 7.90 -6.67
CA TYR A 5 3.43 7.49 -6.49
C TYR A 5 2.50 8.42 -7.29
N ILE A 6 1.63 7.85 -8.08
CA ILE A 6 0.62 8.57 -8.85
C ILE A 6 -0.75 8.21 -8.33
N HIS A 7 -1.43 9.15 -7.71
CA HIS A 7 -2.77 8.95 -7.19
C HIS A 7 -3.82 9.17 -8.27
N ILE A 8 -4.51 8.12 -8.69
CA ILE A 8 -5.60 8.17 -9.66
C ILE A 8 -6.93 8.15 -8.92
N PRO A 9 -7.61 9.30 -8.73
CA PRO A 9 -8.76 9.37 -7.82
C PRO A 9 -10.07 8.82 -8.39
N PHE A 10 -10.09 8.26 -9.60
CA PHE A 10 -11.32 7.90 -10.27
C PHE A 10 -11.73 6.45 -10.00
N CYS A 11 -13.01 6.28 -9.60
CA CYS A 11 -13.67 4.98 -9.49
C CYS A 11 -14.96 4.99 -10.30
N LYS A 12 -15.35 3.85 -10.91
CA LYS A 12 -16.69 3.69 -11.46
C LYS A 12 -17.76 3.68 -10.38
N ARG A 13 -17.41 3.09 -9.23
CA ARG A 13 -18.26 2.98 -8.04
C ARG A 13 -17.36 2.93 -6.81
N ARG A 14 -17.76 3.60 -5.72
CA ARG A 14 -17.04 3.50 -4.44
C ARG A 14 -17.50 2.26 -3.68
N CYS A 15 -16.53 1.53 -3.13
CA CYS A 15 -16.78 0.45 -2.18
C CYS A 15 -17.23 1.05 -0.84
N ILE A 16 -18.07 0.34 -0.08
CA ILE A 16 -18.66 0.89 1.15
C ILE A 16 -17.65 1.06 2.30
N TYR A 17 -16.53 0.34 2.25
CA TYR A 17 -15.47 0.36 3.28
C TYR A 17 -14.34 1.35 2.98
N CYS A 18 -14.26 1.86 1.74
CA CYS A 18 -13.08 2.58 1.27
C CYS A 18 -13.07 4.04 1.78
N ASP A 19 -12.00 4.41 2.51
CA ASP A 19 -11.71 5.75 3.01
C ASP A 19 -10.77 6.54 2.09
N PHE A 20 -10.10 5.87 1.13
CA PHE A 20 -9.20 6.55 0.19
C PHE A 20 -9.91 7.65 -0.59
N PHE A 21 -9.19 8.76 -0.78
CA PHE A 21 -9.69 9.84 -1.60
C PHE A 21 -10.01 9.35 -3.01
N SER A 22 -11.27 9.37 -3.38
CA SER A 22 -11.73 8.92 -4.69
C SER A 22 -13.02 9.65 -5.11
N THR A 23 -13.27 9.68 -6.43
CA THR A 23 -14.43 10.32 -7.03
C THR A 23 -15.00 9.48 -8.19
N ILE A 24 -16.29 9.66 -8.46
CA ILE A 24 -16.96 9.09 -9.64
C ILE A 24 -17.05 10.07 -10.81
N GLN A 25 -16.49 11.28 -10.70
CA GLN A 25 -16.55 12.35 -11.70
C GLN A 25 -15.60 12.08 -12.87
N SER A 26 -15.87 11.03 -13.65
CA SER A 26 -15.01 10.58 -14.74
C SER A 26 -14.82 11.60 -15.87
N GLU A 27 -15.75 12.54 -16.02
CA GLU A 27 -15.66 13.66 -16.99
C GLU A 27 -14.48 14.59 -16.70
N LYS A 28 -13.98 14.63 -15.47
CA LYS A 28 -12.81 15.43 -15.09
C LYS A 28 -11.47 14.76 -15.43
N LYS A 29 -11.45 13.47 -15.84
CA LYS A 29 -10.20 12.74 -16.13
C LYS A 29 -9.28 13.48 -17.12
N PRO A 30 -9.73 13.97 -18.28
CA PRO A 30 -8.83 14.64 -19.23
C PRO A 30 -8.13 15.85 -18.64
N THR A 31 -8.87 16.67 -17.86
CA THR A 31 -8.33 17.86 -17.16
C THR A 31 -7.35 17.42 -16.06
N TYR A 32 -7.69 16.38 -15.33
CA TYR A 32 -6.84 15.80 -14.29
C TYR A 32 -5.50 15.28 -14.86
N ILE A 33 -5.52 14.49 -15.93
CA ILE A 33 -4.29 13.97 -16.56
C ILE A 33 -3.40 15.12 -17.05
N HIS A 34 -3.99 16.21 -17.54
CA HIS A 34 -3.22 17.38 -17.90
C HIS A 34 -2.57 18.04 -16.68
N ALA A 35 -3.33 18.25 -15.61
CA ALA A 35 -2.82 18.82 -14.36
C ALA A 35 -1.74 17.94 -13.71
N LEU A 36 -1.92 16.60 -13.71
CA LEU A 36 -0.94 15.66 -13.21
C LEU A 36 0.40 15.77 -13.94
N CYS A 37 0.39 15.87 -15.28
CA CYS A 37 1.62 16.08 -16.06
C CYS A 37 2.27 17.45 -15.77
N GLN A 38 1.47 18.48 -15.48
CA GLN A 38 2.01 19.76 -15.04
C GLN A 38 2.62 19.67 -13.65
N GLU A 39 1.99 18.97 -12.70
CA GLU A 39 2.55 18.78 -11.36
C GLU A 39 3.88 18.03 -11.42
N LEU A 40 3.99 16.97 -12.22
CA LEU A 40 5.26 16.25 -12.43
C LEU A 40 6.38 17.21 -12.88
N GLU A 41 6.11 18.12 -13.83
CA GLU A 41 7.09 19.10 -14.28
C GLU A 41 7.42 20.14 -13.18
N MET A 42 6.41 20.64 -12.45
CA MET A 42 6.62 21.59 -11.35
C MET A 42 7.50 20.99 -10.25
N ARG A 43 7.39 19.68 -10.02
CA ARG A 43 8.08 18.97 -8.93
C ARG A 43 9.33 18.21 -9.38
N LYS A 44 9.83 18.44 -10.58
CA LYS A 44 10.98 17.74 -11.15
C LYS A 44 12.25 17.74 -10.28
N ASN A 45 12.43 18.75 -9.44
CA ASN A 45 13.59 18.90 -8.56
C ASN A 45 13.34 18.33 -7.15
N TYR A 46 12.13 17.86 -6.82
CA TYR A 46 11.78 17.41 -5.47
C TYR A 46 12.67 16.24 -4.98
N LEU A 47 13.03 15.35 -5.88
CA LEU A 47 13.89 14.19 -5.60
C LEU A 47 15.39 14.46 -5.89
N GLU A 48 15.80 15.72 -6.07
CA GLU A 48 17.20 16.13 -6.22
C GLU A 48 17.98 15.37 -7.32
N GLY A 49 17.28 14.95 -8.37
CA GLY A 49 17.89 14.21 -9.49
C GLY A 49 18.18 12.72 -9.20
N GLU A 50 17.64 12.18 -8.12
CA GLU A 50 17.76 10.74 -7.83
C GLU A 50 17.12 9.88 -8.93
N GLU A 51 17.72 8.72 -9.19
CA GLU A 51 17.14 7.73 -10.11
C GLU A 51 15.88 7.10 -9.52
N ILE A 52 14.88 6.90 -10.37
CA ILE A 52 13.59 6.32 -9.99
C ILE A 52 13.65 4.80 -10.10
N GLU A 53 13.49 4.12 -8.97
CA GLU A 53 13.46 2.65 -8.89
C GLU A 53 12.05 2.09 -8.95
N THR A 54 11.04 2.90 -8.58
CA THR A 54 9.66 2.44 -8.56
C THR A 54 8.70 3.52 -9.03
N ILE A 55 7.68 3.13 -9.80
CA ILE A 55 6.53 3.95 -10.14
C ILE A 55 5.28 3.16 -9.75
N TYR A 56 4.41 3.77 -8.97
CA TYR A 56 3.19 3.13 -8.49
C TYR A 56 1.97 3.98 -8.84
N LEU A 57 1.09 3.43 -9.66
CA LEU A 57 -0.20 4.04 -9.95
C LEU A 57 -1.25 3.39 -9.05
N GLY A 58 -1.80 4.16 -8.12
CA GLY A 58 -2.73 3.67 -7.10
C GLY A 58 -3.84 4.68 -6.78
N GLY A 59 -4.56 4.41 -5.68
CA GLY A 59 -5.55 5.30 -5.09
C GLY A 59 -6.99 4.88 -5.32
N GLY A 60 -7.72 5.51 -6.25
CA GLY A 60 -9.09 5.10 -6.60
C GLY A 60 -9.08 3.82 -7.44
N THR A 61 -8.94 3.96 -8.75
CA THR A 61 -8.88 2.80 -9.65
C THR A 61 -8.07 3.14 -10.92
N PRO A 62 -6.74 2.95 -10.92
CA PRO A 62 -5.89 3.25 -12.07
C PRO A 62 -6.28 2.48 -13.34
N SER A 63 -6.85 1.28 -13.21
CA SER A 63 -7.38 0.50 -14.35
C SER A 63 -8.58 1.14 -15.08
N GLN A 64 -9.04 2.31 -14.62
CA GLN A 64 -10.01 3.13 -15.33
C GLN A 64 -9.37 4.06 -16.38
N LEU A 65 -8.05 4.10 -16.47
CA LEU A 65 -7.34 4.92 -17.44
C LEU A 65 -7.27 4.21 -18.80
N THR A 66 -7.45 4.99 -19.85
CA THR A 66 -7.27 4.54 -21.24
C THR A 66 -5.79 4.47 -21.62
N GLU A 67 -5.48 3.76 -22.71
CA GLU A 67 -4.11 3.70 -23.28
C GLU A 67 -3.54 5.11 -23.52
N LYS A 68 -4.35 6.02 -24.05
CA LYS A 68 -3.94 7.40 -24.34
C LYS A 68 -3.56 8.17 -23.07
N GLU A 69 -4.33 7.98 -21.98
CA GLU A 69 -4.09 8.62 -20.69
C GLU A 69 -2.82 8.06 -20.03
N LEU A 70 -2.67 6.73 -20.01
CA LEU A 70 -1.47 6.07 -19.49
C LEU A 70 -0.21 6.46 -20.28
N ASN A 71 -0.25 6.45 -21.60
CA ASN A 71 0.86 6.90 -22.44
C ASN A 71 1.26 8.34 -22.14
N LYS A 72 0.29 9.25 -21.90
CA LYS A 72 0.58 10.64 -21.57
C LYS A 72 1.31 10.76 -20.23
N ILE A 73 0.88 9.98 -19.22
CA ILE A 73 1.54 9.95 -17.90
C ILE A 73 2.99 9.41 -18.03
N PHE A 74 3.16 8.24 -18.68
CA PHE A 74 4.49 7.65 -18.84
C PHE A 74 5.42 8.51 -19.70
N THR A 75 4.92 9.13 -20.77
CA THR A 75 5.72 10.07 -21.57
C THR A 75 6.22 11.24 -20.71
N SER A 76 5.37 11.82 -19.84
CA SER A 76 5.78 12.88 -18.92
C SER A 76 6.82 12.38 -17.92
N LEU A 77 6.60 11.21 -17.31
CA LEU A 77 7.52 10.62 -16.33
C LEU A 77 8.93 10.39 -16.94
N TYR A 78 9.00 9.74 -18.09
CA TYR A 78 10.29 9.42 -18.73
C TYR A 78 11.01 10.64 -19.33
N ASN A 79 10.27 11.69 -19.66
CA ASN A 79 10.88 12.95 -20.11
C ASN A 79 11.47 13.78 -18.97
N ILE A 80 10.91 13.66 -17.77
CA ILE A 80 11.25 14.49 -16.62
C ILE A 80 12.24 13.80 -15.68
N TYR A 81 12.04 12.50 -15.45
CA TYR A 81 12.78 11.73 -14.44
C TYR A 81 13.65 10.65 -15.08
N LYS A 82 14.79 10.39 -14.46
CA LYS A 82 15.66 9.27 -14.84
C LYS A 82 15.12 7.98 -14.22
N VAL A 83 14.33 7.24 -14.98
CA VAL A 83 13.76 5.96 -14.56
C VAL A 83 14.73 4.84 -14.90
N LYS A 84 15.02 3.95 -13.94
CA LYS A 84 15.87 2.78 -14.16
C LYS A 84 15.24 1.80 -15.13
N GLU A 85 16.03 1.07 -15.88
CA GLU A 85 15.57 0.03 -16.81
C GLU A 85 14.82 -1.10 -16.09
N ASP A 86 15.26 -1.46 -14.88
CA ASP A 86 14.67 -2.47 -14.02
C ASP A 86 13.69 -1.90 -12.99
N ALA A 87 13.18 -0.68 -13.19
CA ALA A 87 12.21 -0.08 -12.29
C ALA A 87 10.96 -0.95 -12.14
N GLU A 88 10.49 -1.10 -10.89
CA GLU A 88 9.17 -1.70 -10.63
C GLU A 88 8.08 -0.69 -10.98
N ILE A 89 7.22 -1.05 -11.93
CA ILE A 89 6.13 -0.18 -12.38
C ILE A 89 4.81 -0.92 -12.13
N THR A 90 4.12 -0.50 -11.06
CA THR A 90 2.89 -1.12 -10.58
C THR A 90 1.66 -0.35 -11.04
N LEU A 91 0.63 -1.08 -11.45
CA LEU A 91 -0.71 -0.57 -11.67
C LEU A 91 -1.70 -1.32 -10.78
N GLU A 92 -2.46 -0.59 -9.95
CA GLU A 92 -3.62 -1.16 -9.26
C GLU A 92 -4.79 -1.36 -10.23
N ALA A 93 -5.45 -2.49 -10.10
CA ALA A 93 -6.55 -2.86 -10.98
C ALA A 93 -7.70 -3.56 -10.24
N ASN A 94 -8.93 -3.23 -10.66
CA ASN A 94 -10.07 -4.08 -10.33
C ASN A 94 -10.15 -5.24 -11.32
N PRO A 95 -10.51 -6.45 -10.87
CA PRO A 95 -10.62 -7.63 -11.74
C PRO A 95 -11.49 -7.43 -12.99
N ASP A 96 -12.62 -6.75 -12.86
CA ASP A 96 -13.57 -6.52 -13.94
C ASP A 96 -13.09 -5.51 -15.02
N ASP A 97 -12.05 -4.73 -14.73
CA ASP A 97 -11.41 -3.85 -15.71
C ASP A 97 -10.35 -4.57 -16.56
N LEU A 98 -9.84 -5.71 -16.11
CA LEU A 98 -8.80 -6.49 -16.76
C LEU A 98 -9.37 -7.39 -17.88
N THR A 99 -10.05 -6.77 -18.87
CA THR A 99 -10.52 -7.48 -20.07
C THR A 99 -9.34 -7.94 -20.94
N PRO A 100 -9.54 -8.88 -21.88
CA PRO A 100 -8.46 -9.31 -22.79
C PRO A 100 -7.80 -8.15 -23.53
N GLU A 101 -8.59 -7.19 -24.00
CA GLU A 101 -8.12 -6.00 -24.73
C GLU A 101 -7.31 -5.09 -23.81
N TYR A 102 -7.79 -4.88 -22.56
CA TYR A 102 -7.12 -4.03 -21.59
C TYR A 102 -5.77 -4.64 -21.15
N VAL A 103 -5.74 -5.93 -20.84
CA VAL A 103 -4.50 -6.65 -20.47
C VAL A 103 -3.50 -6.63 -21.63
N SER A 104 -3.96 -6.86 -22.87
CA SER A 104 -3.12 -6.75 -24.07
C SER A 104 -2.55 -5.33 -24.25
N MET A 105 -3.34 -4.31 -23.93
CA MET A 105 -2.90 -2.90 -23.94
C MET A 105 -1.83 -2.65 -22.88
N LEU A 106 -2.03 -3.12 -21.64
CA LEU A 106 -1.05 -2.95 -20.54
C LEU A 106 0.32 -3.55 -20.91
N ARG A 107 0.37 -4.64 -21.68
CA ARG A 107 1.62 -5.27 -22.13
C ARG A 107 2.45 -4.40 -23.10
N ARG A 108 1.84 -3.40 -23.74
CA ARG A 108 2.55 -2.44 -24.59
C ARG A 108 3.11 -1.24 -23.81
N LEU A 109 2.74 -1.12 -22.53
CA LEU A 109 3.20 -0.08 -21.62
C LEU A 109 4.33 -0.59 -20.71
N PRO A 110 5.09 0.26 -20.08
CA PRO A 110 6.21 -0.14 -19.20
C PRO A 110 5.76 -0.79 -17.88
N ILE A 111 4.47 -1.13 -17.74
CA ILE A 111 3.91 -1.76 -16.54
C ILE A 111 4.40 -3.21 -16.45
N ASN A 112 5.07 -3.56 -15.35
CA ASN A 112 5.62 -4.90 -15.11
C ASN A 112 5.06 -5.57 -13.85
N ARG A 113 4.27 -4.87 -13.03
CA ARG A 113 3.59 -5.41 -11.85
C ARG A 113 2.12 -4.98 -11.86
N ILE A 114 1.22 -5.92 -11.55
CA ILE A 114 -0.22 -5.68 -11.35
C ILE A 114 -0.54 -5.90 -9.89
N SER A 115 -1.27 -4.98 -9.23
CA SER A 115 -1.90 -5.21 -7.92
C SER A 115 -3.40 -5.32 -8.12
N MET A 116 -3.95 -6.49 -7.84
CA MET A 116 -5.35 -6.81 -8.16
C MET A 116 -6.19 -6.87 -6.88
N GLY A 117 -7.09 -5.91 -6.71
CA GLY A 117 -8.00 -5.84 -5.57
C GLY A 117 -9.10 -6.89 -5.64
N ILE A 118 -8.86 -8.11 -5.17
CA ILE A 118 -9.83 -9.21 -5.11
C ILE A 118 -10.73 -9.08 -3.87
N GLN A 119 -10.13 -8.85 -2.72
CA GLN A 119 -10.69 -8.70 -1.39
C GLN A 119 -11.16 -10.03 -0.77
N THR A 120 -12.01 -10.77 -1.43
CA THR A 120 -12.53 -12.08 -1.00
C THR A 120 -13.03 -12.85 -2.23
N PHE A 121 -13.20 -14.16 -2.11
CA PHE A 121 -13.86 -14.99 -3.13
C PHE A 121 -15.31 -15.36 -2.73
N GLN A 122 -15.85 -14.73 -1.69
CA GLN A 122 -17.23 -14.96 -1.23
C GLN A 122 -18.20 -14.01 -1.95
N GLU A 123 -19.09 -14.55 -2.78
CA GLU A 123 -19.99 -13.76 -3.65
C GLU A 123 -20.91 -12.81 -2.85
N GLU A 124 -21.45 -13.26 -1.72
CA GLU A 124 -22.34 -12.42 -0.90
C GLU A 124 -21.59 -11.28 -0.23
N THR A 125 -20.35 -11.54 0.21
CA THR A 125 -19.49 -10.51 0.79
C THR A 125 -19.05 -9.50 -0.27
N LEU A 126 -18.70 -9.93 -1.49
CA LEU A 126 -18.39 -9.03 -2.60
C LEU A 126 -19.59 -8.10 -2.91
N LYS A 127 -20.82 -8.62 -2.89
CA LYS A 127 -22.03 -7.81 -3.08
C LYS A 127 -22.22 -6.81 -1.94
N LEU A 128 -22.07 -7.25 -0.68
CA LEU A 128 -22.15 -6.38 0.50
C LEU A 128 -21.15 -5.23 0.42
N LEU A 129 -19.90 -5.52 0.07
CA LEU A 129 -18.82 -4.54 -0.07
C LEU A 129 -18.98 -3.62 -1.30
N HIS A 130 -20.01 -3.82 -2.10
CA HIS A 130 -20.24 -3.13 -3.36
C HIS A 130 -19.13 -3.33 -4.39
N ARG A 131 -18.45 -4.51 -4.37
CA ARG A 131 -17.50 -4.86 -5.43
C ARG A 131 -18.24 -5.10 -6.76
N ARG A 132 -17.59 -4.76 -7.86
CA ARG A 132 -18.17 -4.84 -9.21
C ARG A 132 -17.94 -6.20 -9.86
N HIS A 133 -16.92 -6.92 -9.41
CA HIS A 133 -16.56 -8.25 -9.92
C HIS A 133 -17.16 -9.37 -9.07
N THR A 134 -17.24 -10.55 -9.64
CA THR A 134 -17.52 -11.82 -8.99
C THR A 134 -16.22 -12.57 -8.69
N ALA A 135 -16.25 -13.55 -7.81
CA ALA A 135 -15.10 -14.43 -7.54
C ALA A 135 -14.54 -15.07 -8.83
N ARG A 136 -15.43 -15.56 -9.68
CA ARG A 136 -15.08 -16.13 -10.99
C ARG A 136 -14.35 -15.10 -11.88
N GLN A 137 -14.85 -13.88 -11.97
CA GLN A 137 -14.20 -12.82 -12.74
C GLN A 137 -12.80 -12.48 -12.21
N ALA A 138 -12.59 -12.53 -10.87
CA ALA A 138 -11.29 -12.32 -10.27
C ALA A 138 -10.29 -13.40 -10.68
N ILE A 139 -10.69 -14.68 -10.64
CA ILE A 139 -9.87 -15.81 -11.07
C ILE A 139 -9.53 -15.70 -12.57
N GLU A 140 -10.54 -15.45 -13.42
CA GLU A 140 -10.35 -15.29 -14.85
C GLU A 140 -9.43 -14.11 -15.21
N ALA A 141 -9.54 -13.00 -14.48
CA ALA A 141 -8.69 -11.81 -14.66
C ALA A 141 -7.23 -12.11 -14.29
N PHE A 142 -7.01 -12.84 -13.17
CA PHE A 142 -5.67 -13.27 -12.78
C PHE A 142 -5.04 -14.17 -13.84
N GLN A 143 -5.76 -15.19 -14.29
CA GLN A 143 -5.29 -16.12 -15.33
C GLN A 143 -4.95 -15.39 -16.61
N ARG A 144 -5.80 -14.46 -17.05
CA ARG A 144 -5.59 -13.62 -18.23
C ARG A 144 -4.31 -12.79 -18.14
N CYS A 145 -4.05 -12.17 -16.99
CA CYS A 145 -2.80 -11.44 -16.77
C CYS A 145 -1.59 -12.40 -16.84
N ARG A 146 -1.71 -13.58 -16.26
CA ARG A 146 -0.67 -14.61 -16.29
C ARG A 146 -0.38 -15.10 -17.73
N GLU A 147 -1.41 -15.40 -18.51
CA GLU A 147 -1.32 -15.80 -19.90
C GLU A 147 -0.71 -14.71 -20.79
N ALA A 148 -1.04 -13.46 -20.53
CA ALA A 148 -0.44 -12.30 -21.19
C ALA A 148 1.04 -12.08 -20.85
N GLY A 149 1.61 -12.84 -19.88
CA GLY A 149 3.02 -12.81 -19.53
C GLY A 149 3.39 -11.89 -18.38
N PHE A 150 2.43 -11.42 -17.57
CA PHE A 150 2.76 -10.78 -16.30
C PHE A 150 3.30 -11.84 -15.31
N ARG A 151 4.50 -11.57 -14.76
CA ARG A 151 5.22 -12.46 -13.84
C ARG A 151 5.35 -11.90 -12.43
N ASN A 152 4.80 -10.72 -12.18
CA ASN A 152 4.71 -10.11 -10.86
C ASN A 152 3.27 -9.61 -10.67
N ILE A 153 2.45 -10.46 -10.06
CA ILE A 153 1.04 -10.17 -9.79
C ILE A 153 0.85 -10.23 -8.28
N SER A 154 0.37 -9.12 -7.72
CA SER A 154 -0.11 -9.03 -6.35
C SER A 154 -1.62 -9.22 -6.34
N ILE A 155 -2.13 -9.88 -5.32
CA ILE A 155 -3.55 -9.87 -5.01
C ILE A 155 -3.77 -9.27 -3.63
N ASP A 156 -4.84 -8.49 -3.49
CA ASP A 156 -5.20 -7.88 -2.23
C ASP A 156 -6.42 -8.60 -1.67
N LEU A 157 -6.31 -9.08 -0.43
CA LEU A 157 -7.36 -9.74 0.34
C LEU A 157 -7.72 -8.90 1.56
N MET A 158 -8.91 -9.10 2.08
CA MET A 158 -9.36 -8.52 3.33
C MET A 158 -9.90 -9.63 4.24
N TYR A 159 -9.61 -9.54 5.54
CA TYR A 159 -10.14 -10.40 6.57
C TYR A 159 -10.78 -9.59 7.70
N GLY A 160 -11.53 -10.23 8.59
CA GLY A 160 -12.39 -9.55 9.55
C GLY A 160 -13.64 -8.97 8.89
N LEU A 161 -14.07 -9.55 7.77
CA LEU A 161 -15.25 -9.11 7.01
C LEU A 161 -16.55 -9.45 7.77
N PRO A 162 -17.63 -8.66 7.58
CA PRO A 162 -18.91 -8.94 8.24
C PRO A 162 -19.38 -10.39 8.00
N GLY A 163 -19.65 -11.11 9.09
CA GLY A 163 -20.10 -12.51 9.03
C GLY A 163 -19.02 -13.51 8.65
N GLU A 164 -17.75 -13.10 8.57
CA GLU A 164 -16.65 -14.00 8.27
C GLU A 164 -16.41 -14.98 9.42
N THR A 165 -16.06 -16.20 9.06
CA THR A 165 -15.64 -17.25 9.99
C THR A 165 -14.26 -17.78 9.59
N LEU A 166 -13.55 -18.44 10.51
CA LEU A 166 -12.28 -19.08 10.19
C LEU A 166 -12.38 -20.05 9.01
N LYS A 167 -13.53 -20.70 8.83
CA LYS A 167 -13.75 -21.60 7.68
C LYS A 167 -13.78 -20.83 6.36
N ILE A 168 -14.54 -19.75 6.30
CA ILE A 168 -14.65 -18.88 5.12
C ILE A 168 -13.28 -18.30 4.77
N TRP A 169 -12.56 -17.78 5.78
CA TRP A 169 -11.22 -17.25 5.57
C TRP A 169 -10.23 -18.30 5.01
N LYS A 170 -10.28 -19.54 5.52
CA LYS A 170 -9.46 -20.62 4.98
C LYS A 170 -9.78 -20.94 3.53
N GLU A 171 -11.05 -20.91 3.15
CA GLU A 171 -11.47 -21.10 1.76
C GLU A 171 -10.91 -19.99 0.85
N ASP A 172 -10.93 -18.74 1.29
CA ASP A 172 -10.35 -17.60 0.58
C ASP A 172 -8.83 -17.74 0.44
N LEU A 173 -8.12 -18.10 1.51
CA LEU A 173 -6.68 -18.32 1.46
C LEU A 173 -6.29 -19.48 0.53
N GLN A 174 -7.00 -20.60 0.57
CA GLN A 174 -6.77 -21.73 -0.32
C GLN A 174 -6.95 -21.33 -1.79
N GLN A 175 -7.98 -20.56 -2.09
CA GLN A 175 -8.22 -20.05 -3.44
C GLN A 175 -7.12 -19.08 -3.89
N ALA A 176 -6.68 -18.20 -3.00
CA ALA A 176 -5.58 -17.26 -3.25
C ALA A 176 -4.25 -17.99 -3.51
N ILE A 177 -3.91 -18.96 -2.67
CA ILE A 177 -2.71 -19.79 -2.81
C ILE A 177 -2.74 -20.60 -4.12
N ALA A 178 -3.91 -21.15 -4.50
CA ALA A 178 -4.08 -21.92 -5.73
C ALA A 178 -3.83 -21.07 -7.01
N LEU A 179 -4.00 -19.76 -6.95
CA LEU A 179 -3.65 -18.84 -8.05
C LEU A 179 -2.13 -18.65 -8.22
N HIS A 180 -1.33 -18.96 -7.21
CA HIS A 180 0.12 -18.75 -7.18
C HIS A 180 0.54 -17.31 -7.54
N PRO A 181 0.02 -16.28 -6.85
CA PRO A 181 0.52 -14.92 -7.02
C PRO A 181 1.94 -14.79 -6.45
N GLU A 182 2.72 -13.86 -6.96
CA GLU A 182 4.04 -13.53 -6.43
C GLU A 182 3.97 -12.78 -5.10
N HIS A 183 2.83 -12.12 -4.85
CA HIS A 183 2.64 -11.28 -3.68
C HIS A 183 1.17 -11.30 -3.23
N ILE A 184 0.96 -11.25 -1.93
CA ILE A 184 -0.37 -11.18 -1.31
C ILE A 184 -0.34 -10.05 -0.28
N SER A 185 -1.22 -9.07 -0.45
CA SER A 185 -1.56 -8.11 0.60
C SER A 185 -2.82 -8.60 1.29
N ALA A 186 -2.82 -8.68 2.62
CA ALA A 186 -3.99 -9.07 3.39
C ALA A 186 -4.22 -8.08 4.53
N TYR A 187 -5.30 -7.33 4.43
CA TYR A 187 -5.63 -6.25 5.36
C TYR A 187 -6.78 -6.66 6.27
N HIS A 188 -6.63 -6.38 7.58
CA HIS A 188 -7.79 -6.43 8.48
C HIS A 188 -8.77 -5.32 8.10
N LEU A 189 -10.06 -5.62 8.02
CA LEU A 189 -11.09 -4.62 7.75
C LEU A 189 -11.19 -3.65 8.94
N ILE A 190 -11.02 -2.36 8.66
CA ILE A 190 -11.22 -1.28 9.62
C ILE A 190 -12.52 -0.55 9.25
N TYR A 191 -13.32 -0.23 10.26
CA TYR A 191 -14.58 0.50 10.11
C TYR A 191 -14.32 2.00 10.27
N GLU A 192 -13.79 2.62 9.22
CA GLU A 192 -13.43 4.04 9.22
C GLU A 192 -14.64 4.95 9.29
N GLU A 193 -14.62 5.90 10.23
CA GLU A 193 -15.68 6.89 10.40
C GLU A 193 -15.95 7.65 9.10
N GLY A 194 -17.23 7.85 8.80
CA GLY A 194 -17.65 8.53 7.57
C GLY A 194 -17.83 7.60 6.36
N THR A 195 -17.39 6.33 6.42
CA THR A 195 -17.67 5.35 5.37
C THR A 195 -19.11 4.82 5.47
N ALA A 196 -19.63 4.26 4.38
CA ALA A 196 -20.94 3.65 4.40
C ALA A 196 -20.97 2.39 5.29
N LEU A 197 -19.88 1.63 5.32
CA LEU A 197 -19.74 0.44 6.16
C LEU A 197 -19.79 0.81 7.66
N TRP A 198 -19.11 1.88 8.05
CA TRP A 198 -19.17 2.39 9.43
C TRP A 198 -20.60 2.72 9.86
N LYS A 199 -21.40 3.35 8.97
CA LYS A 199 -22.81 3.63 9.24
C LYS A 199 -23.65 2.37 9.41
N LEU A 200 -23.40 1.34 8.58
CA LEU A 200 -24.10 0.05 8.73
C LEU A 200 -23.77 -0.61 10.08
N ARG A 201 -22.55 -0.47 10.59
CA ARG A 201 -22.16 -0.94 11.93
C ARG A 201 -22.90 -0.16 13.03
N GLU A 202 -22.91 1.17 12.96
CA GLU A 202 -23.64 2.01 13.94
C GLU A 202 -25.16 1.73 13.96
N GLU A 203 -25.71 1.35 12.83
CA GLU A 203 -27.12 0.96 12.68
C GLU A 203 -27.36 -0.53 13.04
N HIS A 204 -26.35 -1.26 13.50
CA HIS A 204 -26.40 -2.69 13.83
C HIS A 204 -26.87 -3.58 12.66
N GLN A 205 -26.59 -3.17 11.42
CA GLN A 205 -26.89 -3.96 10.22
C GLN A 205 -25.76 -4.92 9.84
N VAL A 206 -24.55 -4.64 10.30
CA VAL A 206 -23.37 -5.52 10.21
C VAL A 206 -22.68 -5.56 11.57
N GLU A 207 -22.04 -6.69 11.86
CA GLU A 207 -21.24 -6.87 13.06
C GLU A 207 -19.74 -6.89 12.66
N GLU A 208 -18.93 -6.20 13.44
CA GLU A 208 -17.48 -6.25 13.34
C GLU A 208 -16.97 -7.56 13.95
N ALA A 209 -15.92 -8.14 13.37
CA ALA A 209 -15.26 -9.30 13.96
C ALA A 209 -14.71 -8.93 15.34
N ASP A 210 -14.94 -9.78 16.33
CA ASP A 210 -14.36 -9.58 17.66
C ASP A 210 -12.83 -9.76 17.63
N GLU A 211 -12.19 -9.34 18.71
CA GLU A 211 -10.73 -9.36 18.81
C GLU A 211 -10.16 -10.80 18.76
N ASP A 212 -10.81 -11.76 19.41
CA ASP A 212 -10.38 -13.17 19.42
C ASP A 212 -10.45 -13.79 18.02
N LEU A 213 -11.52 -13.51 17.28
CA LEU A 213 -11.65 -13.93 15.89
C LEU A 213 -10.60 -13.25 15.03
N SER A 214 -10.41 -11.94 15.16
CA SER A 214 -9.43 -11.17 14.37
C SER A 214 -8.00 -11.70 14.55
N VAL A 215 -7.59 -12.00 15.78
CA VAL A 215 -6.30 -12.64 16.09
C VAL A 215 -6.22 -14.05 15.50
N THR A 216 -7.29 -14.82 15.58
CA THR A 216 -7.36 -16.18 15.00
C THR A 216 -7.22 -16.16 13.48
N LEU A 217 -7.90 -15.23 12.79
CA LEU A 217 -7.81 -15.06 11.34
C LEU A 217 -6.39 -14.64 10.91
N PHE A 218 -5.79 -13.69 11.64
CA PHE A 218 -4.43 -13.23 11.34
C PHE A 218 -3.39 -14.33 11.57
N LYS A 219 -3.50 -15.08 12.66
CA LYS A 219 -2.63 -16.26 12.91
C LYS A 219 -2.74 -17.28 11.79
N ASN A 220 -3.97 -17.60 11.38
CA ASN A 220 -4.21 -18.53 10.29
C ASN A 220 -3.62 -18.03 8.96
N LEU A 221 -3.73 -16.72 8.66
CA LEU A 221 -3.10 -16.09 7.50
C LEU A 221 -1.60 -16.36 7.46
N ILE A 222 -0.90 -16.06 8.57
CA ILE A 222 0.56 -16.24 8.67
C ILE A 222 0.93 -17.72 8.46
N ASP A 223 0.22 -18.64 9.13
CA ASP A 223 0.53 -20.07 9.09
C ASP A 223 0.30 -20.66 7.69
N GLU A 224 -0.84 -20.39 7.06
CA GLU A 224 -1.20 -20.89 5.71
C GLU A 224 -0.23 -20.36 4.64
N LEU A 225 0.05 -19.06 4.65
CA LEU A 225 0.95 -18.47 3.66
C LEU A 225 2.40 -18.92 3.86
N LYS A 226 2.87 -19.06 5.10
CA LYS A 226 4.20 -19.62 5.40
C LYS A 226 4.33 -21.05 4.91
N GLN A 227 3.30 -21.90 5.13
CA GLN A 227 3.28 -23.28 4.62
C GLN A 227 3.28 -23.34 3.09
N ALA A 228 2.66 -22.36 2.44
CA ALA A 228 2.66 -22.20 0.98
C ALA A 228 3.97 -21.59 0.42
N GLY A 229 4.97 -21.29 1.27
CA GLY A 229 6.27 -20.78 0.86
C GLY A 229 6.38 -19.26 0.74
N TYR A 230 5.39 -18.51 1.20
CA TYR A 230 5.46 -17.05 1.25
C TYR A 230 6.24 -16.57 2.48
N GLN A 231 6.99 -15.49 2.30
CA GLN A 231 7.65 -14.74 3.35
C GLN A 231 6.74 -13.63 3.84
N HIS A 232 6.49 -13.58 5.14
CA HIS A 232 5.82 -12.46 5.81
C HIS A 232 6.86 -11.34 5.99
N TYR A 233 6.85 -10.31 5.14
CA TYR A 233 7.91 -9.32 5.15
C TYR A 233 7.54 -8.00 5.84
N GLU A 234 6.27 -7.72 6.03
CA GLU A 234 5.73 -6.68 6.90
C GLU A 234 4.28 -7.04 7.29
N ILE A 235 3.67 -6.31 8.23
CA ILE A 235 2.44 -6.72 8.93
C ILE A 235 1.34 -7.24 8.01
N SER A 236 1.09 -6.58 6.87
CA SER A 236 -0.01 -6.91 5.96
C SER A 236 0.43 -7.57 4.66
N ASN A 237 1.73 -7.74 4.42
CA ASN A 237 2.24 -8.14 3.12
C ASN A 237 3.12 -9.40 3.15
N PHE A 238 2.84 -10.27 2.20
CA PHE A 238 3.50 -11.56 2.01
C PHE A 238 3.96 -11.70 0.57
N CYS A 239 5.09 -12.34 0.34
CA CYS A 239 5.60 -12.53 -1.01
C CYS A 239 6.37 -13.86 -1.15
N LEU A 240 6.48 -14.37 -2.36
CA LEU A 240 7.48 -15.39 -2.67
C LEU A 240 8.89 -14.80 -2.49
N PRO A 241 9.90 -15.61 -2.16
CA PRO A 241 11.25 -15.12 -1.86
C PRO A 241 11.80 -14.17 -2.92
N GLY A 242 12.19 -12.96 -2.47
CA GLY A 242 12.75 -11.91 -3.33
C GLY A 242 11.73 -11.09 -4.13
N LEU A 243 10.42 -11.33 -3.98
CA LEU A 243 9.36 -10.68 -4.76
C LEU A 243 8.49 -9.72 -3.92
N HIS A 244 9.07 -9.13 -2.86
CA HIS A 244 8.40 -8.08 -2.10
C HIS A 244 8.12 -6.84 -2.98
N SER A 245 7.03 -6.11 -2.71
CA SER A 245 6.75 -4.86 -3.40
C SER A 245 7.85 -3.84 -3.09
N ARG A 246 8.64 -3.48 -4.09
CA ARG A 246 9.75 -2.53 -3.93
C ARG A 246 9.24 -1.14 -3.57
N HIS A 247 8.08 -0.75 -4.14
CA HIS A 247 7.48 0.54 -3.84
C HIS A 247 6.98 0.61 -2.39
N ASN A 248 6.19 -0.38 -1.94
CA ASN A 248 5.69 -0.40 -0.57
C ASN A 248 6.83 -0.49 0.45
N SER A 249 7.84 -1.32 0.16
CA SER A 249 9.04 -1.45 1.01
C SER A 249 9.83 -0.15 1.13
N SER A 250 9.75 0.75 0.14
CA SER A 250 10.45 2.04 0.21
C SER A 250 9.93 2.94 1.32
N TYR A 251 8.64 2.86 1.66
CA TYR A 251 8.06 3.58 2.80
C TYR A 251 8.67 3.13 4.14
N TRP A 252 8.92 1.83 4.27
CA TRP A 252 9.45 1.24 5.50
C TRP A 252 10.97 1.40 5.65
N THR A 253 11.67 1.60 4.55
CA THR A 253 13.14 1.74 4.53
C THR A 253 13.61 3.18 4.52
N GLY A 254 12.69 4.16 4.59
CA GLY A 254 13.01 5.59 4.61
C GLY A 254 13.55 6.12 3.28
N LYS A 255 13.23 5.49 2.15
CA LYS A 255 13.57 6.01 0.83
C LYS A 255 12.72 7.22 0.47
N LYS A 256 13.31 8.19 -0.24
CA LYS A 256 12.57 9.34 -0.75
C LYS A 256 11.52 8.90 -1.76
N TYR A 257 10.38 9.57 -1.75
CA TYR A 257 9.36 9.38 -2.76
C TYR A 257 8.59 10.67 -3.04
N LEU A 258 8.12 10.79 -4.28
CA LEU A 258 7.28 11.88 -4.74
C LEU A 258 5.88 11.33 -5.02
N GLY A 259 4.87 11.85 -4.32
CA GLY A 259 3.46 11.59 -4.64
C GLY A 259 2.87 12.74 -5.45
N CYS A 260 2.19 12.41 -6.54
CA CYS A 260 1.46 13.35 -7.38
C CYS A 260 -0.02 12.99 -7.48
N GLY A 261 -0.87 14.01 -7.57
CA GLY A 261 -2.32 13.88 -7.52
C GLY A 261 -2.90 14.27 -6.15
N PRO A 262 -4.23 14.48 -6.05
CA PRO A 262 -4.88 14.88 -4.79
C PRO A 262 -4.69 13.78 -3.73
N SER A 263 -4.50 14.16 -2.47
CA SER A 263 -4.22 13.27 -1.34
C SER A 263 -2.89 12.49 -1.42
N ALA A 264 -2.06 12.70 -2.43
CA ALA A 264 -0.78 12.02 -2.54
C ALA A 264 0.25 12.57 -1.55
N HIS A 265 0.96 11.68 -0.86
CA HIS A 265 2.03 12.01 0.07
C HIS A 265 3.39 11.94 -0.59
N SER A 266 4.33 12.74 -0.10
CA SER A 266 5.74 12.76 -0.53
C SER A 266 6.65 12.84 0.69
N PHE A 267 7.88 12.29 0.55
CA PHE A 267 8.91 12.34 1.57
C PHE A 267 10.28 12.55 0.92
N ASN A 268 11.06 13.49 1.44
CA ASN A 268 12.38 13.84 0.91
C ASN A 268 13.54 13.54 1.88
N GLY A 269 13.24 12.90 3.00
CA GLY A 269 14.20 12.58 4.05
C GLY A 269 14.20 13.55 5.23
N SER A 270 13.75 14.79 5.04
CA SER A 270 13.69 15.83 6.08
C SER A 270 12.31 16.42 6.30
N SER A 271 11.42 16.26 5.33
CA SER A 271 10.04 16.72 5.43
C SER A 271 9.06 15.73 4.79
N ARG A 272 7.83 15.74 5.28
CA ARG A 272 6.67 15.12 4.66
C ARG A 272 5.81 16.20 4.02
N GLN A 273 5.21 15.87 2.90
CA GLN A 273 4.31 16.76 2.20
C GLN A 273 3.13 15.96 1.67
N TRP A 274 1.92 16.51 1.72
CA TRP A 274 0.74 15.88 1.13
C TRP A 274 -0.13 16.89 0.41
N ASN A 275 -0.59 16.50 -0.76
CA ASN A 275 -1.55 17.27 -1.52
C ASN A 275 -2.93 17.18 -0.85
N ILE A 276 -3.71 18.25 -0.89
CA ILE A 276 -5.03 18.26 -0.27
C ILE A 276 -5.96 17.23 -0.94
N ALA A 277 -6.84 16.61 -0.14
CA ALA A 277 -7.81 15.62 -0.57
C ALA A 277 -9.04 16.27 -1.24
N SER A 278 -8.82 17.01 -2.33
CA SER A 278 -9.87 17.69 -3.10
C SER A 278 -9.47 17.83 -4.56
N LEU A 279 -10.19 17.14 -5.45
CA LEU A 279 -9.90 17.19 -6.88
C LEU A 279 -10.03 18.62 -7.44
N ASP A 280 -11.07 19.38 -7.06
CA ASP A 280 -11.30 20.74 -7.59
C ASP A 280 -10.24 21.73 -7.12
N ASN A 281 -9.83 21.63 -5.85
CA ASN A 281 -8.77 22.50 -5.33
C ASN A 281 -7.41 22.12 -5.91
N TYR A 282 -7.14 20.82 -6.10
CA TYR A 282 -5.95 20.34 -6.78
C TYR A 282 -5.87 20.93 -8.21
N LEU A 283 -6.93 20.79 -9.01
CA LEU A 283 -6.97 21.30 -10.38
C LEU A 283 -6.77 22.83 -10.45
N LYS A 284 -7.42 23.58 -9.55
CA LYS A 284 -7.26 25.04 -9.46
C LYS A 284 -5.84 25.45 -9.06
N GLY A 285 -5.26 24.74 -8.09
CA GLY A 285 -3.90 25.00 -7.61
C GLY A 285 -2.87 24.80 -8.72
N ILE A 286 -2.92 23.66 -9.42
CA ILE A 286 -2.02 23.35 -10.52
C ILE A 286 -2.18 24.37 -11.67
N ALA A 287 -3.42 24.66 -12.09
CA ALA A 287 -3.70 25.60 -13.17
C ALA A 287 -3.18 27.03 -12.86
N SER A 288 -3.16 27.43 -11.59
CA SER A 288 -2.64 28.74 -11.16
C SER A 288 -1.12 28.75 -10.92
N GLY A 289 -0.42 27.64 -11.10
CA GLY A 289 1.00 27.49 -10.77
C GLY A 289 1.31 27.48 -9.26
N LYS A 290 0.29 27.29 -8.42
CA LYS A 290 0.39 27.24 -6.95
C LYS A 290 -0.26 25.98 -6.43
N PRO A 291 0.46 24.84 -6.47
CA PRO A 291 -0.05 23.57 -5.94
C PRO A 291 -0.49 23.73 -4.48
N ASN A 292 -1.64 23.13 -4.16
CA ASN A 292 -2.19 23.14 -2.80
C ASN A 292 -1.71 21.89 -2.07
N TYR A 293 -0.79 22.05 -1.13
CA TYR A 293 -0.27 21.01 -0.27
C TYR A 293 0.02 21.52 1.13
N GLU A 294 0.11 20.59 2.05
CA GLU A 294 0.62 20.81 3.39
C GLU A 294 2.03 20.22 3.50
N ILE A 295 2.85 20.77 4.40
CA ILE A 295 4.21 20.32 4.65
C ILE A 295 4.47 20.25 6.15
N GLU A 296 5.19 19.22 6.56
CA GLU A 296 5.66 19.00 7.91
C GLU A 296 7.19 18.83 7.86
N GLU A 297 7.91 19.73 8.52
CA GLU A 297 9.34 19.59 8.74
C GLU A 297 9.58 18.63 9.90
N LEU A 298 10.43 17.62 9.67
CA LEU A 298 10.66 16.56 10.64
C LEU A 298 11.88 16.88 11.52
N ASP A 299 11.64 17.15 12.79
CA ASP A 299 12.72 17.27 13.77
C ASP A 299 13.37 15.91 14.08
N LEU A 300 14.37 15.91 14.94
CA LEU A 300 15.12 14.71 15.29
C LEU A 300 14.21 13.64 15.94
N TYR A 301 13.31 14.06 16.83
CA TYR A 301 12.45 13.14 17.59
C TYR A 301 11.36 12.55 16.70
N THR A 302 10.76 13.36 15.85
CA THR A 302 9.80 12.89 14.83
C THR A 302 10.44 11.85 13.90
N ARG A 303 11.66 12.13 13.41
CA ARG A 303 12.40 11.17 12.55
C ARG A 303 12.77 9.89 13.28
N TYR A 304 13.14 9.99 14.57
CA TYR A 304 13.37 8.82 15.40
C TYR A 304 12.10 7.97 15.53
N ASN A 305 10.98 8.59 15.87
CA ASN A 305 9.69 7.91 15.99
C ASN A 305 9.27 7.24 14.69
N ASP A 306 9.41 7.93 13.56
CA ASP A 306 9.18 7.36 12.24
C ASP A 306 10.09 6.16 11.97
N PHE A 307 11.38 6.26 12.31
CA PHE A 307 12.34 5.17 12.13
C PHE A 307 11.97 3.94 12.96
N VAL A 308 11.52 4.11 14.20
CA VAL A 308 11.00 3.02 15.05
C VAL A 308 9.80 2.35 14.38
N ILE A 309 8.75 3.13 14.07
CA ILE A 309 7.50 2.61 13.51
C ILE A 309 7.73 1.89 12.19
N THR A 310 8.52 2.47 11.30
CA THR A 310 8.73 1.91 9.95
C THR A 310 9.65 0.69 9.95
N SER A 311 10.65 0.65 10.83
CA SER A 311 11.60 -0.45 10.85
C SER A 311 11.06 -1.70 11.53
N ILE A 312 10.50 -1.57 12.74
CA ILE A 312 10.10 -2.71 13.58
C ILE A 312 8.96 -3.52 12.96
N ARG A 313 8.08 -2.89 12.19
CA ARG A 313 6.97 -3.59 11.53
C ARG A 313 7.37 -4.50 10.38
N THR A 314 8.66 -4.52 10.02
CA THR A 314 9.18 -5.32 8.88
C THR A 314 10.05 -6.47 9.35
N CYS A 315 10.19 -7.50 8.52
CA CYS A 315 11.09 -8.63 8.77
C CYS A 315 12.57 -8.21 8.82
N TRP A 316 12.91 -7.04 8.25
CA TRP A 316 14.28 -6.50 8.30
C TRP A 316 14.64 -5.90 9.65
N GLY A 317 13.63 -5.50 10.45
CA GLY A 317 13.83 -4.91 11.75
C GLY A 317 14.57 -3.57 11.75
N MET A 318 14.92 -3.10 12.93
CA MET A 318 15.62 -1.84 13.16
C MET A 318 17.09 -2.07 13.44
N SER A 319 17.96 -1.55 12.56
CA SER A 319 19.43 -1.58 12.79
C SER A 319 19.82 -0.70 13.97
N LEU A 320 20.43 -1.28 14.96
CA LEU A 320 20.88 -0.60 16.19
C LEU A 320 22.08 0.32 15.90
N SER A 321 22.98 -0.07 15.03
CA SER A 321 24.11 0.76 14.59
C SER A 321 23.64 1.99 13.82
N ARG A 322 22.64 1.84 12.94
CA ARG A 322 21.99 2.97 12.25
C ARG A 322 21.28 3.89 13.24
N LEU A 323 20.50 3.32 14.17
CA LEU A 323 19.83 4.08 15.23
C LEU A 323 20.84 4.97 15.97
N ARG A 324 21.98 4.38 16.41
CA ARG A 324 23.01 5.10 17.14
C ARG A 324 23.69 6.19 16.32
N SER A 325 24.01 5.90 15.04
CA SER A 325 24.74 6.83 14.18
C SER A 325 23.91 8.01 13.67
N GLU A 326 22.60 7.78 13.37
CA GLU A 326 21.72 8.81 12.82
C GLU A 326 20.98 9.63 13.89
N TYR A 327 20.69 9.02 15.06
CA TYR A 327 19.87 9.64 16.10
C TYR A 327 20.63 9.88 17.41
N GLY A 328 21.84 9.40 17.54
CA GLY A 328 22.74 9.65 18.67
C GLY A 328 22.58 8.68 19.84
N GLU A 329 23.52 8.78 20.80
CA GLU A 329 23.62 7.86 21.94
C GLU A 329 22.43 7.96 22.90
N GLU A 330 21.84 9.13 23.02
CA GLU A 330 20.70 9.36 23.93
C GLU A 330 19.46 8.57 23.49
N LEU A 331 19.04 8.71 22.24
CA LEU A 331 17.89 8.01 21.68
C LEU A 331 18.17 6.51 21.53
N TYR A 332 19.39 6.12 21.20
CA TYR A 332 19.81 4.71 21.23
C TYR A 332 19.63 4.08 22.63
N SER A 333 20.16 4.74 23.67
CA SER A 333 20.04 4.25 25.04
C SER A 333 18.60 4.27 25.54
N TYR A 334 17.81 5.27 25.12
CA TYR A 334 16.38 5.36 25.40
C TYR A 334 15.64 4.15 24.80
N CYS A 335 15.82 3.89 23.50
CA CYS A 335 15.18 2.78 22.81
C CYS A 335 15.46 1.43 23.48
N LEU A 336 16.73 1.13 23.79
CA LEU A 336 17.09 -0.14 24.46
C LEU A 336 16.49 -0.25 25.87
N ARG A 337 16.38 0.86 26.60
CA ARG A 337 15.75 0.87 27.91
C ARG A 337 14.25 0.55 27.81
N MET A 338 13.55 1.15 26.82
CA MET A 338 12.13 0.88 26.58
C MET A 338 11.89 -0.52 26.04
N ALA A 339 12.77 -1.04 25.19
CA ALA A 339 12.68 -2.38 24.63
C ALA A 339 12.91 -3.49 25.67
N LYS A 340 13.53 -3.20 26.83
CA LYS A 340 13.98 -4.21 27.79
C LYS A 340 12.85 -5.16 28.24
N SER A 341 11.70 -4.64 28.62
CA SER A 341 10.56 -5.45 29.05
C SER A 341 10.05 -6.36 27.94
N HIS A 342 9.99 -5.87 26.72
CA HIS A 342 9.55 -6.63 25.54
C HIS A 342 10.55 -7.73 25.14
N LEU A 343 11.85 -7.47 25.33
CA LEU A 343 12.90 -8.49 25.15
C LEU A 343 12.78 -9.59 26.21
N GLU A 344 12.56 -9.23 27.49
CA GLU A 344 12.36 -10.19 28.57
C GLU A 344 11.10 -11.05 28.40
N GLN A 345 10.05 -10.50 27.77
CA GLN A 345 8.81 -11.20 27.44
C GLN A 345 8.92 -12.05 26.15
N GLY A 346 10.00 -11.93 25.39
CA GLY A 346 10.19 -12.65 24.15
C GLY A 346 9.31 -12.18 22.97
N VAL A 347 8.75 -10.95 23.04
CA VAL A 347 7.96 -10.34 21.95
C VAL A 347 8.81 -9.45 21.05
N LEU A 348 9.99 -9.03 21.53
CA LEU A 348 11.10 -8.48 20.76
C LEU A 348 12.32 -9.39 20.88
N GLU A 349 13.18 -9.38 19.88
CA GLU A 349 14.49 -10.03 19.92
C GLU A 349 15.56 -9.13 19.30
N ILE A 350 16.80 -9.32 19.73
CA ILE A 350 17.97 -8.73 19.09
C ILE A 350 18.77 -9.86 18.47
N GLU A 351 18.94 -9.83 17.16
CA GLU A 351 19.81 -10.73 16.45
C GLU A 351 20.89 -9.91 15.75
N GLU A 352 22.16 -10.16 16.09
CA GLU A 352 23.32 -9.36 15.66
C GLU A 352 23.11 -7.86 15.97
N ASP A 353 22.91 -7.04 14.95
CA ASP A 353 22.70 -5.58 15.03
C ASP A 353 21.22 -5.15 14.88
N THR A 354 20.29 -6.10 14.89
CA THR A 354 18.91 -5.84 14.52
C THR A 354 17.95 -6.13 15.66
N LEU A 355 17.16 -5.12 16.04
CA LEU A 355 16.00 -5.26 16.91
C LEU A 355 14.76 -5.50 16.06
N ARG A 356 14.02 -6.59 16.31
CA ARG A 356 12.83 -6.94 15.53
C ARG A 356 11.74 -7.61 16.38
N LEU A 357 10.52 -7.62 15.86
CA LEU A 357 9.41 -8.38 16.44
C LEU A 357 9.64 -9.88 16.27
N THR A 358 9.32 -10.64 17.32
CA THR A 358 9.11 -12.09 17.20
C THR A 358 7.74 -12.37 16.56
N GLN A 359 7.43 -13.63 16.26
CA GLN A 359 6.10 -13.98 15.74
C GLN A 359 4.99 -13.62 16.75
N GLU A 360 5.23 -13.79 18.04
CA GLU A 360 4.31 -13.38 19.11
C GLU A 360 4.17 -11.87 19.21
N GLY A 361 5.27 -11.14 19.00
CA GLY A 361 5.30 -9.68 19.03
C GLY A 361 4.51 -9.01 17.92
N ILE A 362 4.34 -9.67 16.76
CA ILE A 362 3.57 -9.13 15.65
C ILE A 362 2.10 -8.84 16.05
N PHE A 363 1.50 -9.69 16.90
CA PHE A 363 0.11 -9.55 17.33
C PHE A 363 -0.15 -8.34 18.24
N ILE A 364 0.88 -7.81 18.88
CA ILE A 364 0.83 -6.65 19.77
C ILE A 364 1.79 -5.54 19.31
N SER A 365 2.12 -5.54 18.01
CA SER A 365 3.14 -4.66 17.44
C SER A 365 2.89 -3.17 17.69
N ASP A 366 1.62 -2.72 17.61
CA ASP A 366 1.27 -1.31 17.83
C ASP A 366 1.58 -0.85 19.25
N GLY A 367 1.28 -1.69 20.25
CA GLY A 367 1.64 -1.43 21.64
C GLY A 367 3.16 -1.36 21.85
N ILE A 368 3.88 -2.34 21.28
CA ILE A 368 5.36 -2.37 21.35
C ILE A 368 5.95 -1.12 20.68
N MET A 369 5.49 -0.77 19.47
CA MET A 369 5.97 0.43 18.77
C MET A 369 5.67 1.69 19.60
N SER A 370 4.46 1.83 20.13
CA SER A 370 4.06 2.97 20.97
C SER A 370 4.97 3.15 22.17
N ASP A 371 5.34 2.07 22.86
CA ASP A 371 6.22 2.11 24.02
C ASP A 371 7.66 2.54 23.68
N LEU A 372 8.10 2.32 22.44
CA LEU A 372 9.43 2.71 21.97
C LEU A 372 9.51 4.15 21.49
N LEU A 373 8.39 4.84 21.28
CA LEU A 373 8.39 6.23 20.82
C LEU A 373 8.93 7.16 21.90
N PHE A 374 9.67 8.16 21.45
CA PHE A 374 10.12 9.25 22.29
C PHE A 374 9.03 10.32 22.39
N VAL A 375 8.56 10.59 23.63
CA VAL A 375 7.46 11.52 23.94
C VAL A 375 7.97 12.64 24.82
#